data_0797d59a1fd7108367a83dcc006270d7
#
_entry.id   0797d59a1fd7108367a83dcc006270d7
#
_cell.length_a   1.000
_cell.length_b   1.000
_cell.length_c   1.000
_cell.angle_alpha   90.00
_cell.angle_beta   90.00
_cell.angle_gamma   90.00
#
_symmetry.space_group_name_H-M   'P 1'
#
loop_
_entity.id
_entity.type
_entity.pdbx_description
1 polymer ?
#
loop_
_entity_poly.entity_id
_entity_poly.type
_entity_poly.pdbx_seq_one_letter_code
_entity_poly.pdbx_strand_id
1 'polypeptide(L)'
;MKYLLTLCMGFFMLLSCNNKSSQSAAIATDEPEVNEDTLFRVIDLANNLKPCSDSLLLSDIVEDVEYVKLEAADNALVGEMYKGYVSDSAIFFSCIGSPIRPHIFMFDRFTGKFIRTIGKSGQGPGEMYSPVNVVAKDSLVYLSSDYRDELFVYKIKNGEFVRCIPLNKPYASAWYYYIGDNRVIHFPFYNVWDGKYSMCDMTIQDFDGNIIQEQTPEVDYTGFDYRNKPNTGFAVAWAYKNHPNVYSFFTDTIYAAFDDTIRPRYFLSLGKYKRPLQLKVSAEWKNYIIFHRFWETKDCLLGSFGLEQKAWFFRYDKKSKEIKTWKQDAEGLKASFPIPPAYEWIIGSAAGIINDIDGCSDHLRKMDYISENQFAICITQDNMDEIRKIVSESTNVKFPEKRQQLLELIDSMGPDDNPILAIYKLKD
;
A
#
# COMPACT_ATOMS: atom_id res chain seq x y z
N MET A 1 37.45 9.53 -56.68
CA MET A 1 38.90 9.38 -56.72
C MET A 1 39.26 8.44 -55.59
N LYS A 2 39.44 7.19 -55.94
CA LYS A 2 40.62 6.32 -55.82
C LYS A 2 40.96 5.94 -54.34
N TYR A 3 40.60 4.68 -53.98
CA TYR A 3 41.43 3.50 -53.69
C TYR A 3 42.29 3.61 -52.40
N LEU A 4 42.29 2.68 -51.47
CA LEU A 4 42.95 1.39 -51.60
C LEU A 4 42.56 0.40 -50.48
N LEU A 5 42.19 -0.80 -50.88
CA LEU A 5 42.20 -2.04 -50.10
C LEU A 5 43.64 -2.43 -49.74
N THR A 6 43.91 -3.02 -48.58
CA THR A 6 44.98 -4.01 -48.42
C THR A 6 44.58 -5.11 -47.47
N LEU A 7 44.51 -6.29 -48.04
CA LEU A 7 44.40 -7.64 -47.47
C LEU A 7 45.77 -8.11 -47.03
N CYS A 8 45.92 -8.74 -45.88
CA CYS A 8 47.04 -9.66 -45.63
C CYS A 8 46.60 -10.90 -44.86
N MET A 9 46.75 -12.00 -45.54
CA MET A 9 46.60 -13.40 -45.11
C MET A 9 47.76 -13.89 -44.26
N GLY A 10 47.43 -14.71 -43.26
CA GLY A 10 48.07 -16.03 -43.05
C GLY A 10 49.41 -16.13 -42.38
N PHE A 11 49.45 -16.82 -41.28
CA PHE A 11 50.44 -17.88 -41.07
C PHE A 11 49.99 -18.88 -40.01
N PHE A 12 49.79 -20.12 -40.42
CA PHE A 12 49.65 -21.30 -39.56
C PHE A 12 51.04 -21.78 -39.14
N MET A 13 51.28 -22.01 -37.85
CA MET A 13 52.28 -22.98 -37.41
C MET A 13 51.77 -23.80 -36.24
N LEU A 14 51.68 -25.10 -36.47
CA LEU A 14 51.53 -26.15 -35.50
C LEU A 14 52.89 -26.49 -34.89
N LEU A 15 52.95 -26.62 -33.57
CA LEU A 15 53.90 -27.48 -32.88
C LEU A 15 53.39 -27.80 -31.46
N SER A 16 52.88 -28.96 -31.27
CA SER A 16 53.30 -30.09 -30.44
C SER A 16 53.54 -29.88 -28.94
N CYS A 17 52.65 -30.55 -28.20
CA CYS A 17 52.79 -31.23 -26.91
C CYS A 17 53.85 -30.79 -25.90
N ASN A 18 53.40 -30.38 -24.70
CA ASN A 18 53.91 -31.01 -23.49
C ASN A 18 52.89 -30.88 -22.32
N ASN A 19 52.55 -32.02 -21.71
CA ASN A 19 51.71 -32.16 -20.54
C ASN A 19 52.34 -31.51 -19.31
N LYS A 20 51.68 -30.52 -18.73
CA LYS A 20 51.72 -30.24 -17.27
C LYS A 20 50.33 -29.77 -16.83
N SER A 21 49.75 -30.52 -15.93
CA SER A 21 48.52 -30.19 -15.20
C SER A 21 48.65 -28.82 -14.53
N SER A 22 47.97 -27.83 -15.10
CA SER A 22 47.66 -26.58 -14.42
C SER A 22 46.17 -26.54 -14.19
N GLN A 23 45.76 -26.53 -12.93
CA GLN A 23 44.40 -26.24 -12.52
C GLN A 23 43.97 -24.92 -13.16
N SER A 24 43.05 -25.01 -14.09
CA SER A 24 42.31 -23.86 -14.61
C SER A 24 41.45 -23.33 -13.48
N ALA A 25 41.90 -22.23 -12.86
CA ALA A 25 41.00 -21.41 -12.06
C ALA A 25 39.94 -20.90 -13.02
N ALA A 26 38.72 -21.38 -12.88
CA ALA A 26 37.54 -20.79 -13.51
C ALA A 26 37.47 -19.37 -12.98
N ILE A 27 37.72 -18.39 -13.86
CA ILE A 27 37.35 -17.00 -13.61
C ILE A 27 35.82 -17.05 -13.60
N ALA A 28 35.25 -17.04 -12.40
CA ALA A 28 33.83 -16.70 -12.22
C ALA A 28 33.70 -15.27 -12.76
N THR A 29 33.10 -15.12 -13.92
CA THR A 29 32.58 -13.86 -14.38
C THR A 29 31.37 -13.62 -13.44
N ASP A 30 31.56 -12.80 -12.40
CA ASP A 30 30.49 -12.18 -11.68
C ASP A 30 29.71 -11.31 -12.69
N GLU A 31 28.75 -11.92 -13.36
CA GLU A 31 27.68 -11.14 -13.98
C GLU A 31 27.01 -10.40 -12.81
N PRO A 32 26.83 -9.07 -12.90
CA PRO A 32 26.18 -8.32 -11.85
C PRO A 32 24.80 -8.94 -11.62
N GLU A 33 24.56 -9.39 -10.40
CA GLU A 33 23.27 -9.96 -9.98
C GLU A 33 22.18 -8.94 -10.31
N VAL A 34 21.38 -9.25 -11.33
CA VAL A 34 20.31 -8.36 -11.76
C VAL A 34 19.30 -8.30 -10.61
N ASN A 35 19.22 -7.16 -9.95
CA ASN A 35 18.24 -6.95 -8.90
C ASN A 35 16.84 -7.03 -9.53
N GLU A 36 16.19 -8.18 -9.37
CA GLU A 36 14.88 -8.47 -9.95
C GLU A 36 13.80 -7.46 -9.52
N ASP A 37 13.95 -6.83 -8.37
CA ASP A 37 13.00 -5.85 -7.84
C ASP A 37 13.00 -4.54 -8.63
N THR A 38 14.06 -4.27 -9.41
CA THR A 38 14.18 -3.07 -10.27
C THR A 38 13.78 -3.32 -11.72
N LEU A 39 13.46 -4.56 -12.10
CA LEU A 39 13.10 -4.88 -13.48
C LEU A 39 11.72 -4.31 -13.84
N PHE A 40 11.65 -3.68 -14.99
CA PHE A 40 10.37 -3.27 -15.60
C PHE A 40 9.64 -4.47 -16.18
N ARG A 41 8.37 -4.62 -15.83
CA ARG A 41 7.52 -5.76 -16.26
C ARG A 41 6.21 -5.27 -16.86
N VAL A 42 5.73 -5.97 -17.87
CA VAL A 42 4.41 -5.74 -18.48
C VAL A 42 3.46 -6.82 -18.02
N ILE A 43 2.32 -6.41 -17.46
CA ILE A 43 1.23 -7.30 -17.03
C ILE A 43 0.06 -7.09 -17.98
N ASP A 44 -0.17 -8.05 -18.87
CA ASP A 44 -1.28 -7.99 -19.83
C ASP A 44 -2.58 -8.47 -19.18
N LEU A 45 -3.19 -7.57 -18.41
CA LEU A 45 -4.41 -7.89 -17.68
C LEU A 45 -5.61 -8.03 -18.61
N ALA A 46 -5.71 -7.18 -19.64
CA ALA A 46 -6.85 -7.18 -20.56
C ALA A 46 -7.10 -8.53 -21.25
N ASN A 47 -6.05 -9.24 -21.63
CA ASN A 47 -6.14 -10.53 -22.30
C ASN A 47 -6.25 -11.72 -21.32
N ASN A 48 -6.07 -11.47 -20.02
CA ASN A 48 -6.10 -12.50 -18.97
C ASN A 48 -7.31 -12.42 -18.02
N LEU A 49 -8.36 -11.68 -18.37
CA LEU A 49 -9.62 -11.60 -17.62
C LEU A 49 -10.46 -12.86 -17.79
N LYS A 50 -9.88 -14.02 -17.44
CA LYS A 50 -10.53 -15.34 -17.44
C LYS A 50 -10.50 -15.89 -16.02
N PRO A 51 -11.59 -15.73 -15.25
CA PRO A 51 -11.56 -16.09 -13.84
C PRO A 51 -11.27 -17.58 -13.67
N CYS A 52 -10.35 -17.89 -12.76
CA CYS A 52 -10.07 -19.23 -12.31
C CYS A 52 -11.28 -19.81 -11.59
N SER A 53 -11.40 -21.14 -11.60
CA SER A 53 -12.48 -21.87 -10.91
C SER A 53 -12.14 -22.16 -9.43
N ASP A 54 -10.86 -22.08 -9.07
CA ASP A 54 -10.37 -22.19 -7.70
C ASP A 54 -10.58 -20.88 -6.93
N SER A 55 -10.42 -20.93 -5.63
CA SER A 55 -10.53 -19.76 -4.77
C SER A 55 -9.17 -19.12 -4.54
N LEU A 56 -9.15 -17.78 -4.45
CA LEU A 56 -7.99 -17.05 -3.99
C LEU A 56 -7.93 -17.15 -2.46
N LEU A 57 -6.83 -17.67 -1.93
CA LEU A 57 -6.63 -17.90 -0.50
C LEU A 57 -5.75 -16.79 0.11
N LEU A 58 -6.07 -16.38 1.33
CA LEU A 58 -5.26 -15.39 2.04
C LEU A 58 -3.85 -15.93 2.30
N SER A 59 -3.73 -17.22 2.53
CA SER A 59 -2.43 -17.87 2.69
C SER A 59 -1.56 -17.89 1.44
N ASP A 60 -2.05 -17.45 0.30
CA ASP A 60 -1.20 -17.24 -0.88
C ASP A 60 -0.24 -16.06 -0.69
N ILE A 61 -0.64 -15.07 0.11
CA ILE A 61 0.13 -13.84 0.35
C ILE A 61 0.50 -13.61 1.82
N VAL A 62 -0.16 -14.26 2.77
CA VAL A 62 0.04 -14.11 4.22
C VAL A 62 0.74 -15.35 4.79
N GLU A 63 1.69 -15.14 5.69
CA GLU A 63 2.40 -16.23 6.37
C GLU A 63 1.96 -16.45 7.82
N ASP A 64 1.52 -15.41 8.54
CA ASP A 64 1.12 -15.48 9.95
C ASP A 64 0.13 -14.39 10.33
N VAL A 65 -0.53 -14.56 11.48
CA VAL A 65 -1.41 -13.58 12.11
C VAL A 65 -1.12 -13.47 13.60
N GLU A 66 -1.18 -12.25 14.12
CA GLU A 66 -1.07 -11.94 15.55
C GLU A 66 -2.29 -11.14 16.00
N TYR A 67 -2.69 -11.29 17.27
CA TYR A 67 -3.81 -10.55 17.86
C TYR A 67 -3.32 -9.69 19.01
N VAL A 68 -3.75 -8.43 19.00
CA VAL A 68 -3.43 -7.48 20.07
C VAL A 68 -4.73 -6.81 20.51
N LYS A 69 -5.19 -7.10 21.72
CA LYS A 69 -6.29 -6.39 22.38
C LYS A 69 -5.73 -5.10 22.97
N LEU A 70 -6.25 -3.96 22.54
CA LEU A 70 -5.81 -2.66 23.05
C LEU A 70 -6.40 -2.41 24.43
N GLU A 71 -5.56 -1.92 25.36
CA GLU A 71 -5.99 -1.57 26.70
C GLU A 71 -6.99 -0.42 26.70
N ALA A 72 -8.12 -0.62 27.34
CA ALA A 72 -9.10 0.44 27.62
C ALA A 72 -8.68 1.19 28.88
N ALA A 73 -8.15 2.38 28.73
CA ALA A 73 -7.84 3.28 29.83
C ALA A 73 -8.67 4.55 29.70
N ASP A 74 -8.99 5.21 30.83
CA ASP A 74 -9.87 6.39 30.87
C ASP A 74 -9.47 7.52 29.90
N ASN A 75 -8.18 7.61 29.57
CA ASN A 75 -7.61 8.60 28.66
C ASN A 75 -7.18 8.00 27.31
N ALA A 76 -7.52 6.77 27.03
CA ALA A 76 -7.12 6.01 25.85
C ALA A 76 -8.26 5.22 25.24
N LEU A 77 -9.50 5.70 25.33
CA LEU A 77 -10.61 5.15 24.60
C LEU A 77 -10.48 5.52 23.13
N VAL A 78 -10.26 4.52 22.31
CA VAL A 78 -10.14 4.61 20.87
C VAL A 78 -11.55 4.69 20.31
N GLY A 79 -11.97 5.88 19.89
CA GLY A 79 -13.22 6.07 19.19
C GLY A 79 -13.18 5.48 17.77
N GLU A 80 -13.87 6.12 16.83
CA GLU A 80 -13.78 5.74 15.43
C GLU A 80 -12.33 5.90 14.94
N MET A 81 -11.69 4.78 14.62
CA MET A 81 -10.31 4.76 14.11
C MET A 81 -10.29 5.24 12.67
N TYR A 82 -9.43 6.20 12.41
CA TYR A 82 -9.27 6.74 11.07
C TYR A 82 -8.10 6.12 10.32
N LYS A 83 -6.93 6.09 10.96
CA LYS A 83 -5.73 5.44 10.44
C LYS A 83 -4.88 4.86 11.55
N GLY A 84 -4.23 3.76 11.25
CA GLY A 84 -3.30 3.10 12.14
C GLY A 84 -1.95 2.84 11.49
N TYR A 85 -0.93 2.72 12.31
CA TYR A 85 0.41 2.29 11.93
C TYR A 85 0.97 1.34 12.96
N VAL A 86 1.49 0.19 12.52
CA VAL A 86 2.16 -0.79 13.38
C VAL A 86 3.63 -0.77 13.06
N SER A 87 4.44 -0.37 14.04
CA SER A 87 5.89 -0.49 14.00
C SER A 87 6.36 -1.76 14.74
N ASP A 88 7.66 -1.98 14.78
CA ASP A 88 8.25 -3.13 15.50
C ASP A 88 7.98 -3.13 17.01
N SER A 89 7.75 -1.96 17.61
CA SER A 89 7.62 -1.82 19.07
C SER A 89 6.33 -1.17 19.52
N ALA A 90 5.57 -0.53 18.64
CA ALA A 90 4.40 0.23 19.01
C ALA A 90 3.31 0.22 17.93
N ILE A 91 2.09 0.44 18.39
CA ILE A 91 0.90 0.63 17.55
C ILE A 91 0.44 2.06 17.76
N PHE A 92 0.19 2.76 16.65
CA PHE A 92 -0.26 4.15 16.64
C PHE A 92 -1.63 4.25 15.97
N PHE A 93 -2.52 5.07 16.56
CA PHE A 93 -3.83 5.35 15.96
C PHE A 93 -4.14 6.84 15.97
N SER A 94 -4.65 7.31 14.84
CA SER A 94 -5.42 8.56 14.77
C SER A 94 -6.91 8.25 14.86
N CYS A 95 -7.63 9.02 15.66
CA CYS A 95 -9.07 8.85 15.87
C CYS A 95 -9.81 10.08 15.40
N ILE A 96 -10.93 9.88 14.67
CA ILE A 96 -11.89 10.94 14.36
C ILE A 96 -13.01 10.88 15.42
N GLY A 97 -13.50 12.05 15.82
CA GLY A 97 -14.70 12.13 16.66
C GLY A 97 -14.48 11.96 18.16
N SER A 98 -13.22 11.76 18.61
CA SER A 98 -12.93 11.78 20.04
C SER A 98 -13.27 13.17 20.63
N PRO A 99 -14.07 13.25 21.73
CA PRO A 99 -14.30 14.51 22.44
C PRO A 99 -13.00 15.08 23.06
N ILE A 100 -12.01 14.23 23.25
CA ILE A 100 -10.64 14.59 23.60
C ILE A 100 -9.90 14.73 22.26
N ARG A 101 -9.84 15.92 21.75
CA ARG A 101 -9.32 16.35 20.45
C ARG A 101 -8.06 15.63 19.96
N PRO A 102 -7.77 15.68 18.66
CA PRO A 102 -7.02 14.69 17.92
C PRO A 102 -5.61 14.49 18.49
N HIS A 103 -5.44 13.37 19.13
CA HIS A 103 -4.16 12.84 19.55
C HIS A 103 -3.88 11.56 18.76
N ILE A 104 -2.61 11.25 18.60
CA ILE A 104 -2.21 9.91 18.20
C ILE A 104 -2.06 9.10 19.47
N PHE A 105 -2.86 8.04 19.60
CA PHE A 105 -2.70 7.07 20.67
C PHE A 105 -1.55 6.14 20.34
N MET A 106 -0.72 5.86 21.32
CA MET A 106 0.41 4.93 21.23
C MET A 106 0.22 3.80 22.21
N PHE A 107 0.24 2.56 21.70
CA PHE A 107 0.15 1.33 22.47
C PHE A 107 1.40 0.48 22.28
N ASP A 108 1.73 -0.34 23.24
CA ASP A 108 2.76 -1.36 23.12
C ASP A 108 2.38 -2.41 22.07
N ARG A 109 3.31 -2.75 21.20
CA ARG A 109 3.05 -3.62 20.02
C ARG A 109 2.62 -5.03 20.41
N PHE A 110 3.12 -5.55 21.53
CA PHE A 110 2.94 -6.96 21.92
C PHE A 110 1.87 -7.15 22.97
N THR A 111 1.76 -6.21 23.89
CA THR A 111 0.84 -6.32 25.03
C THR A 111 -0.45 -5.55 24.86
N GLY A 112 -0.52 -4.65 23.88
CA GLY A 112 -1.64 -3.74 23.69
C GLY A 112 -1.80 -2.67 24.79
N LYS A 113 -0.86 -2.59 25.75
CA LYS A 113 -0.94 -1.60 26.83
C LYS A 113 -0.80 -0.19 26.30
N PHE A 114 -1.63 0.71 26.82
CA PHE A 114 -1.53 2.12 26.51
C PHE A 114 -0.22 2.70 27.06
N ILE A 115 0.53 3.39 26.19
CA ILE A 115 1.79 4.02 26.58
C ILE A 115 1.58 5.52 26.78
N ARG A 116 1.03 6.21 25.77
CA ARG A 116 0.79 7.67 25.82
C ARG A 116 0.04 8.16 24.59
N THR A 117 -0.29 9.44 24.60
CA THR A 117 -0.65 10.19 23.41
C THR A 117 0.57 10.95 22.85
N ILE A 118 0.56 11.18 21.52
CA ILE A 118 1.57 11.98 20.81
C ILE A 118 0.88 13.10 20.10
N GLY A 119 1.50 14.30 20.14
CA GLY A 119 0.93 15.53 19.61
C GLY A 119 -0.05 16.19 20.55
N LYS A 120 -0.37 17.45 20.25
CA LYS A 120 -1.35 18.27 20.97
C LYS A 120 -2.21 19.02 19.96
N SER A 121 -3.47 19.25 20.32
CA SER A 121 -4.35 20.09 19.52
C SER A 121 -4.06 21.57 19.79
N GLY A 122 -3.85 22.34 18.73
CA GLY A 122 -3.61 23.78 18.83
C GLY A 122 -2.90 24.37 17.62
N GLN A 123 -2.38 25.59 17.78
CA GLN A 123 -1.65 26.34 16.75
C GLN A 123 -0.22 26.70 17.16
N GLY A 124 0.19 26.29 18.34
CA GLY A 124 1.55 26.52 18.84
C GLY A 124 2.59 25.60 18.17
N PRO A 125 3.86 25.80 18.49
CA PRO A 125 4.94 24.92 18.04
C PRO A 125 4.68 23.46 18.47
N GLY A 126 4.64 22.54 17.51
CA GLY A 126 4.33 21.15 17.79
C GLY A 126 2.86 20.87 18.16
N GLU A 127 1.96 21.79 17.88
CA GLU A 127 0.52 21.59 18.01
C GLU A 127 -0.10 21.53 16.62
N MET A 128 -1.11 20.66 16.45
CA MET A 128 -1.81 20.48 15.17
C MET A 128 -3.29 20.22 15.37
N TYR A 129 -4.08 20.53 14.35
CA TYR A 129 -5.45 20.08 14.25
C TYR A 129 -5.55 18.88 13.32
N SER A 130 -6.46 17.94 13.62
CA SER A 130 -6.82 16.84 12.72
C SER A 130 -5.61 16.09 12.14
N PRO A 131 -4.86 15.33 12.95
CA PRO A 131 -3.84 14.44 12.40
C PRO A 131 -4.52 13.40 11.51
N VAL A 132 -4.03 13.29 10.28
CA VAL A 132 -4.63 12.43 9.25
C VAL A 132 -3.87 11.15 9.08
N ASN A 133 -2.55 11.21 9.17
CA ASN A 133 -1.70 10.06 8.96
C ASN A 133 -0.55 10.01 9.95
N VAL A 134 -0.10 8.81 10.23
CA VAL A 134 1.01 8.54 11.14
C VAL A 134 1.97 7.55 10.49
N VAL A 135 3.25 7.84 10.57
CA VAL A 135 4.34 6.91 10.20
C VAL A 135 5.38 6.95 11.29
N ALA A 136 5.84 5.79 11.73
CA ALA A 136 6.95 5.67 12.66
C ALA A 136 8.16 5.08 11.94
N LYS A 137 9.32 5.73 12.11
CA LYS A 137 10.60 5.23 11.61
C LYS A 137 11.69 5.49 12.64
N ASP A 138 12.50 4.49 12.90
CA ASP A 138 13.56 4.52 13.91
C ASP A 138 13.01 4.90 15.30
N SER A 139 13.39 6.05 15.83
CA SER A 139 12.94 6.56 17.13
C SER A 139 11.96 7.74 17.01
N LEU A 140 11.45 8.02 15.81
CA LEU A 140 10.64 9.18 15.49
C LEU A 140 9.26 8.78 14.95
N VAL A 141 8.28 9.64 15.25
CA VAL A 141 6.94 9.60 14.67
C VAL A 141 6.73 10.84 13.84
N TYR A 142 6.22 10.65 12.65
CA TYR A 142 5.89 11.67 11.68
C TYR A 142 4.38 11.73 11.54
N LEU A 143 3.81 12.90 11.74
CA LEU A 143 2.37 13.13 11.68
C LEU A 143 2.06 14.18 10.62
N SER A 144 1.03 13.93 9.84
CA SER A 144 0.50 14.95 8.92
C SER A 144 -0.86 15.46 9.38
N SER A 145 -1.25 16.61 8.89
CA SER A 145 -2.52 17.27 9.21
C SER A 145 -3.20 17.77 7.94
N ASP A 146 -4.54 17.72 7.92
CA ASP A 146 -5.33 18.24 6.78
C ASP A 146 -5.17 19.73 6.53
N TYR A 147 -4.68 20.47 7.52
CA TYR A 147 -4.68 21.95 7.50
C TYR A 147 -3.29 22.55 7.31
N ARG A 148 -2.25 21.73 7.22
CA ARG A 148 -0.87 22.22 7.15
C ARG A 148 -0.02 21.37 6.22
N ASP A 149 0.69 22.04 5.31
CA ASP A 149 1.61 21.42 4.37
C ASP A 149 2.97 21.14 5.04
N GLU A 150 2.93 20.41 6.16
CA GLU A 150 4.13 20.03 6.93
C GLU A 150 3.92 18.74 7.70
N LEU A 151 5.00 18.00 7.92
CA LEU A 151 5.03 16.87 8.83
C LEU A 151 5.54 17.31 10.19
N PHE A 152 4.81 16.95 11.23
CA PHE A 152 5.20 17.15 12.61
C PHE A 152 5.99 15.95 13.10
N VAL A 153 7.20 16.18 13.61
CA VAL A 153 8.11 15.11 14.05
C VAL A 153 8.22 15.10 15.56
N TYR A 154 8.00 13.92 16.15
CA TYR A 154 8.08 13.71 17.61
C TYR A 154 8.97 12.51 17.92
N LYS A 155 9.56 12.51 19.12
CA LYS A 155 10.27 11.34 19.65
C LYS A 155 9.28 10.27 20.16
N ILE A 156 9.44 9.03 19.75
CA ILE A 156 8.63 7.90 20.25
C ILE A 156 8.77 7.79 21.75
N LYS A 157 10.01 7.88 22.27
CA LYS A 157 10.34 7.62 23.67
C LYS A 157 9.54 8.46 24.67
N ASN A 158 9.31 9.73 24.39
CA ASN A 158 8.72 10.67 25.36
C ASN A 158 7.61 11.56 24.77
N GLY A 159 7.32 11.45 23.47
CA GLY A 159 6.33 12.29 22.79
C GLY A 159 6.76 13.77 22.60
N GLU A 160 8.04 14.07 22.79
CA GLU A 160 8.59 15.43 22.65
C GLU A 160 8.61 15.83 21.18
N PHE A 161 8.12 17.05 20.88
CA PHE A 161 8.19 17.65 19.58
C PHE A 161 9.65 17.97 19.20
N VAL A 162 10.03 17.59 17.97
CA VAL A 162 11.38 17.82 17.45
C VAL A 162 11.42 18.99 16.49
N ARG A 163 10.59 18.92 15.43
CA ARG A 163 10.53 19.94 14.38
C ARG A 163 9.32 19.71 13.45
N CYS A 164 9.08 20.65 12.55
CA CYS A 164 8.31 20.42 11.34
C CYS A 164 9.24 20.14 10.15
N ILE A 165 8.74 19.36 9.18
CA ILE A 165 9.33 19.18 7.85
C ILE A 165 8.35 19.78 6.86
N PRO A 166 8.72 20.82 6.09
CA PRO A 166 7.83 21.41 5.11
C PRO A 166 7.57 20.42 3.97
N LEU A 167 6.32 20.34 3.50
CA LEU A 167 5.95 19.59 2.30
C LEU A 167 5.86 20.57 1.14
N ASN A 168 6.66 20.37 0.10
CA ASN A 168 6.84 21.35 -0.98
C ASN A 168 5.63 21.45 -1.93
N LYS A 169 4.72 20.49 -1.88
CA LYS A 169 3.50 20.54 -2.68
C LYS A 169 2.34 20.98 -1.81
N PRO A 170 1.77 22.18 -2.07
CA PRO A 170 0.50 22.55 -1.48
C PRO A 170 -0.53 21.48 -1.89
N TYR A 171 -1.28 20.97 -0.91
CA TYR A 171 -2.25 19.88 -1.12
C TYR A 171 -1.62 18.52 -1.49
N ALA A 172 -0.34 18.30 -1.28
CA ALA A 172 0.14 16.96 -1.04
C ALA A 172 -0.69 16.46 0.13
N SER A 173 -1.90 15.94 -0.20
CA SER A 173 -2.79 15.55 0.87
C SER A 173 -2.00 14.59 1.70
N ALA A 174 -1.90 14.92 2.92
CA ALA A 174 -1.20 14.25 3.97
C ALA A 174 -1.62 12.77 4.17
N TRP A 175 -2.32 12.19 3.19
CA TRP A 175 -2.94 10.88 3.27
C TRP A 175 -1.97 9.72 3.08
N TYR A 176 -0.92 9.93 2.26
CA TYR A 176 0.07 8.88 2.02
C TYR A 176 1.46 9.49 1.86
N TYR A 177 2.36 9.13 2.74
CA TYR A 177 3.77 9.42 2.62
C TYR A 177 4.61 8.28 3.19
N TYR A 178 5.84 8.21 2.75
CA TYR A 178 6.84 7.28 3.20
C TYR A 178 8.07 8.06 3.69
N ILE A 179 8.70 7.60 4.76
CA ILE A 179 9.90 8.21 5.30
C ILE A 179 11.09 7.32 4.99
N GLY A 180 11.94 7.78 4.08
CA GLY A 180 13.25 7.21 3.79
C GLY A 180 14.35 7.85 4.65
N ASP A 181 15.60 7.54 4.33
CA ASP A 181 16.75 8.14 5.00
C ASP A 181 16.92 9.60 4.56
N ASN A 182 16.54 10.53 5.45
CA ASN A 182 16.45 11.97 5.17
C ASN A 182 15.57 12.34 3.96
N ARG A 183 14.58 11.51 3.63
CA ARG A 183 13.67 11.72 2.51
C ARG A 183 12.22 11.58 2.96
N VAL A 184 11.37 12.45 2.42
CA VAL A 184 9.93 12.27 2.40
C VAL A 184 9.53 11.93 0.97
N ILE A 185 8.88 10.79 0.82
CA ILE A 185 8.28 10.39 -0.45
C ILE A 185 6.78 10.49 -0.24
N HIS A 186 6.14 11.33 -1.01
CA HIS A 186 4.71 11.55 -0.88
C HIS A 186 4.01 11.37 -2.22
N PHE A 187 2.78 10.93 -2.12
CA PHE A 187 1.89 10.66 -3.24
C PHE A 187 0.84 11.77 -3.24
N PRO A 188 0.98 12.74 -4.14
CA PRO A 188 0.04 13.84 -4.21
C PRO A 188 -1.35 13.33 -4.51
N PHE A 189 -2.30 13.81 -3.74
CA PHE A 189 -3.70 13.59 -4.04
C PHE A 189 -4.08 14.54 -5.19
N TYR A 190 -4.66 14.01 -6.27
CA TYR A 190 -5.13 14.83 -7.38
C TYR A 190 -6.28 15.72 -6.92
N ASN A 191 -5.98 16.81 -6.27
CA ASN A 191 -6.97 17.75 -5.79
C ASN A 191 -6.91 19.04 -6.60
N VAL A 192 -8.09 19.52 -6.95
CA VAL A 192 -8.26 20.80 -7.62
C VAL A 192 -8.81 21.78 -6.60
N TRP A 193 -7.92 22.48 -5.93
CA TRP A 193 -8.27 23.68 -5.19
C TRP A 193 -7.70 24.86 -5.97
N ASP A 194 -8.45 25.94 -6.08
CA ASP A 194 -8.05 27.18 -6.76
C ASP A 194 -7.65 27.07 -8.24
N GLY A 195 -8.16 26.08 -8.97
CA GLY A 195 -7.91 25.93 -10.40
C GLY A 195 -6.49 25.48 -10.76
N LYS A 196 -5.68 25.08 -9.78
CA LYS A 196 -4.36 24.48 -10.01
C LYS A 196 -4.42 22.98 -9.80
N TYR A 197 -3.83 22.22 -10.73
CA TYR A 197 -3.65 20.77 -10.62
C TYR A 197 -2.29 20.46 -10.06
N SER A 198 -2.24 19.59 -9.06
CA SER A 198 -1.06 18.78 -8.83
C SER A 198 -1.26 17.47 -9.60
N MET A 199 -0.52 17.30 -10.68
CA MET A 199 -0.58 16.14 -11.58
C MET A 199 0.62 15.23 -11.36
N CYS A 200 1.16 15.19 -10.16
CA CYS A 200 2.32 14.40 -9.83
C CYS A 200 1.88 13.05 -9.24
N ASP A 201 2.43 11.95 -9.75
CA ASP A 201 2.17 10.62 -9.20
C ASP A 201 2.97 10.37 -7.92
N MET A 202 4.21 10.88 -7.87
CA MET A 202 5.13 10.68 -6.77
C MET A 202 6.13 11.83 -6.70
N THR A 203 6.44 12.28 -5.49
CA THR A 203 7.49 13.28 -5.22
C THR A 203 8.46 12.74 -4.18
N ILE A 204 9.76 12.89 -4.44
CA ILE A 204 10.84 12.70 -3.48
C ILE A 204 11.37 14.07 -3.10
N GLN A 205 11.38 14.40 -1.82
CA GLN A 205 11.96 15.63 -1.28
C GLN A 205 12.88 15.33 -0.10
N ASP A 206 13.80 16.24 0.19
CA ASP A 206 14.57 16.20 1.44
C ASP A 206 13.77 16.75 2.63
N PHE A 207 14.36 16.70 3.83
CA PHE A 207 13.72 17.20 5.04
C PHE A 207 13.69 18.73 5.14
N ASP A 208 14.32 19.45 4.23
CA ASP A 208 14.24 20.91 4.13
C ASP A 208 13.15 21.35 3.12
N GLY A 209 12.49 20.38 2.46
CA GLY A 209 11.43 20.61 1.49
C GLY A 209 11.93 20.80 0.06
N ASN A 210 13.21 20.58 -0.22
CA ASN A 210 13.72 20.64 -1.59
C ASN A 210 13.31 19.39 -2.36
N ILE A 211 12.68 19.59 -3.52
CA ILE A 211 12.32 18.51 -4.42
C ILE A 211 13.58 17.92 -5.04
N ILE A 212 13.76 16.61 -4.91
CA ILE A 212 14.86 15.85 -5.51
C ILE A 212 14.40 15.30 -6.86
N GLN A 213 13.22 14.66 -6.88
CA GLN A 213 12.62 14.15 -8.10
C GLN A 213 11.09 14.17 -8.01
N GLU A 214 10.45 14.37 -9.16
CA GLU A 214 9.01 14.23 -9.34
C GLU A 214 8.71 13.31 -10.53
N GLN A 215 7.67 12.51 -10.37
CA GLN A 215 7.03 11.80 -11.47
C GLN A 215 5.72 12.48 -11.80
N THR A 216 5.67 13.14 -12.95
CA THR A 216 4.47 13.77 -13.49
C THR A 216 4.02 13.00 -14.72
N PRO A 217 2.76 12.56 -14.81
CA PRO A 217 2.28 11.86 -15.99
C PRO A 217 2.24 12.80 -17.20
N GLU A 218 2.74 12.33 -18.32
CA GLU A 218 2.62 13.02 -19.61
C GLU A 218 1.21 12.77 -20.19
N VAL A 219 0.29 13.68 -19.90
CA VAL A 219 -1.10 13.57 -20.34
C VAL A 219 -1.57 14.89 -20.94
N ASP A 220 -2.27 14.80 -22.05
CA ASP A 220 -2.96 15.96 -22.62
C ASP A 220 -4.24 16.26 -21.83
N TYR A 221 -4.22 17.40 -21.14
CA TYR A 221 -5.34 17.89 -20.33
C TYR A 221 -6.23 18.89 -21.06
N THR A 222 -6.01 19.12 -22.35
CA THR A 222 -6.87 20.01 -23.13
C THR A 222 -8.29 19.48 -23.15
N GLY A 223 -9.23 20.29 -22.67
CA GLY A 223 -10.65 19.91 -22.57
C GLY A 223 -11.06 19.26 -21.24
N PHE A 224 -10.16 19.16 -20.27
CA PHE A 224 -10.52 18.70 -18.93
C PHE A 224 -11.40 19.75 -18.23
N ASP A 225 -12.65 19.43 -17.94
CA ASP A 225 -13.56 20.33 -17.24
C ASP A 225 -13.36 20.21 -15.73
N TYR A 226 -12.60 21.12 -15.19
CA TYR A 226 -12.25 21.23 -13.77
C TYR A 226 -13.44 21.34 -12.82
N ARG A 227 -14.55 21.89 -13.28
CA ARG A 227 -15.74 22.15 -12.48
C ARG A 227 -16.55 20.91 -12.21
N ASN A 228 -16.41 19.91 -13.04
CA ASN A 228 -17.03 18.59 -12.88
C ASN A 228 -15.97 17.56 -12.46
N LYS A 229 -15.32 17.82 -11.33
CA LYS A 229 -14.25 17.00 -10.76
C LYS A 229 -14.49 15.52 -10.98
N PRO A 230 -13.68 14.78 -11.74
CA PRO A 230 -13.52 13.40 -11.41
C PRO A 230 -12.87 13.41 -10.03
N ASN A 231 -13.50 12.82 -9.03
CA ASN A 231 -12.85 12.55 -7.77
C ASN A 231 -11.84 11.43 -8.04
N THR A 232 -10.71 11.81 -8.64
CA THR A 232 -9.67 10.92 -9.14
C THR A 232 -8.69 10.55 -8.05
N GLY A 233 -9.01 10.93 -6.83
CA GLY A 233 -8.19 10.96 -5.67
C GLY A 233 -7.74 9.63 -5.07
N PHE A 234 -7.81 8.54 -5.78
CA PHE A 234 -7.33 7.27 -5.28
C PHE A 234 -5.97 6.91 -5.89
N ALA A 235 -4.91 7.54 -5.40
CA ALA A 235 -3.59 6.96 -5.57
C ALA A 235 -3.58 5.62 -4.82
N VAL A 236 -3.30 4.53 -5.53
CA VAL A 236 -3.06 3.25 -4.88
C VAL A 236 -1.57 3.15 -4.63
N ALA A 237 -1.19 3.33 -3.37
CA ALA A 237 0.20 3.30 -2.95
C ALA A 237 0.43 2.17 -1.93
N TRP A 238 1.60 1.56 -1.97
CA TRP A 238 2.08 0.58 -1.00
C TRP A 238 3.60 0.61 -0.96
N ALA A 239 4.21 -0.04 0.02
CA ALA A 239 5.64 -0.26 0.01
C ALA A 239 5.96 -1.76 -0.11
N TYR A 240 7.12 -2.05 -0.69
CA TYR A 240 7.68 -3.39 -0.78
C TYR A 240 9.20 -3.29 -0.65
N LYS A 241 9.79 -4.00 0.32
CA LYS A 241 11.23 -3.96 0.63
C LYS A 241 11.79 -2.54 0.76
N ASN A 242 11.14 -1.71 1.55
CA ASN A 242 11.47 -0.29 1.74
C ASN A 242 11.36 0.59 0.48
N HIS A 243 10.76 0.09 -0.59
CA HIS A 243 10.51 0.86 -1.80
C HIS A 243 9.03 1.20 -1.89
N PRO A 244 8.65 2.47 -1.69
CA PRO A 244 7.28 2.91 -1.90
C PRO A 244 6.92 2.88 -3.39
N ASN A 245 5.73 2.36 -3.67
CA ASN A 245 5.18 2.22 -5.00
C ASN A 245 3.88 2.99 -5.12
N VAL A 246 3.57 3.47 -6.32
CA VAL A 246 2.28 4.09 -6.65
C VAL A 246 1.80 3.66 -8.02
N TYR A 247 0.53 3.32 -8.12
CA TYR A 247 -0.14 3.12 -9.40
C TYR A 247 -0.63 4.46 -9.94
N SER A 248 -0.13 4.83 -11.12
CA SER A 248 -0.63 5.97 -11.88
C SER A 248 -1.76 5.54 -12.80
N PHE A 249 -2.98 5.94 -12.48
CA PHE A 249 -4.13 5.64 -13.34
C PHE A 249 -4.10 6.41 -14.68
N PHE A 250 -3.26 7.43 -14.82
CA PHE A 250 -3.09 8.18 -16.07
C PHE A 250 -2.31 7.38 -17.10
N THR A 251 -1.27 6.71 -16.67
CA THR A 251 -0.34 5.97 -17.53
C THR A 251 -0.46 4.46 -17.41
N ASP A 252 -1.31 3.95 -16.49
CA ASP A 252 -1.41 2.53 -16.12
C ASP A 252 -0.07 1.93 -15.69
N THR A 253 0.81 2.78 -15.18
CA THR A 253 2.15 2.42 -14.77
C THR A 253 2.25 2.46 -13.25
N ILE A 254 2.91 1.46 -12.69
CA ILE A 254 3.33 1.45 -11.30
C ILE A 254 4.76 1.98 -11.27
N TYR A 255 4.94 3.09 -10.58
CA TYR A 255 6.25 3.67 -10.28
C TYR A 255 6.70 3.29 -8.89
N ALA A 256 8.00 3.19 -8.67
CA ALA A 256 8.59 3.03 -7.36
C ALA A 256 9.74 4.01 -7.14
N ALA A 257 9.92 4.41 -5.89
CA ALA A 257 11.09 5.16 -5.48
C ALA A 257 12.19 4.21 -5.00
N PHE A 258 13.38 4.40 -5.56
CA PHE A 258 14.62 3.73 -5.17
C PHE A 258 15.60 4.84 -4.77
N ASP A 259 15.81 5.02 -3.47
CA ASP A 259 16.59 6.13 -2.92
C ASP A 259 16.09 7.49 -3.46
N ASP A 260 16.89 8.16 -4.28
CA ASP A 260 16.61 9.45 -4.87
C ASP A 260 16.03 9.37 -6.30
N THR A 261 15.66 8.16 -6.77
CA THR A 261 15.15 7.96 -8.13
C THR A 261 13.79 7.31 -8.18
N ILE A 262 12.91 7.87 -9.02
CA ILE A 262 11.61 7.28 -9.33
C ILE A 262 11.74 6.53 -10.67
N ARG A 263 11.33 5.27 -10.69
CA ARG A 263 11.40 4.41 -11.89
C ARG A 263 10.11 3.66 -12.11
N PRO A 264 9.71 3.39 -13.38
CA PRO A 264 8.61 2.49 -13.67
C PRO A 264 9.01 1.04 -13.30
N ARG A 265 8.12 0.31 -12.63
CA ARG A 265 8.29 -1.12 -12.30
C ARG A 265 7.35 -2.02 -13.08
N TYR A 266 6.08 -1.64 -13.17
CA TYR A 266 5.08 -2.42 -13.88
C TYR A 266 4.28 -1.51 -14.80
N PHE A 267 3.92 -2.04 -15.97
CA PHE A 267 2.90 -1.47 -16.83
C PHE A 267 1.72 -2.44 -16.90
N LEU A 268 0.52 -1.95 -16.57
CA LEU A 268 -0.70 -2.72 -16.62
C LEU A 268 -1.39 -2.51 -17.95
N SER A 269 -1.31 -3.48 -18.86
CA SER A 269 -1.99 -3.40 -20.15
C SER A 269 -3.48 -3.68 -19.97
N LEU A 270 -4.28 -2.61 -19.96
CA LEU A 270 -5.73 -2.65 -19.70
C LEU A 270 -6.58 -2.70 -20.95
N GLY A 271 -6.00 -2.44 -22.14
CA GLY A 271 -6.69 -2.47 -23.43
C GLY A 271 -7.98 -1.64 -23.43
N LYS A 272 -9.07 -2.24 -23.86
CA LYS A 272 -10.40 -1.61 -23.89
C LYS A 272 -11.00 -1.28 -22.52
N TYR A 273 -10.44 -1.86 -21.46
CA TYR A 273 -10.88 -1.64 -20.09
C TYR A 273 -10.17 -0.46 -19.41
N LYS A 274 -9.24 0.20 -20.10
CA LYS A 274 -8.64 1.45 -19.64
C LYS A 274 -9.70 2.54 -19.61
N ARG A 275 -9.85 3.21 -18.47
CA ARG A 275 -10.79 4.32 -18.33
C ARG A 275 -10.30 5.53 -19.13
N PRO A 276 -11.15 6.12 -20.03
CA PRO A 276 -10.82 7.39 -20.66
C PRO A 276 -10.62 8.50 -19.61
N LEU A 277 -9.59 9.30 -19.77
CA LEU A 277 -9.23 10.35 -18.80
C LEU A 277 -10.33 11.41 -18.65
N GLN A 278 -11.01 11.72 -19.75
CA GLN A 278 -12.09 12.72 -19.78
C GLN A 278 -13.41 12.21 -19.23
N LEU A 279 -13.51 10.90 -18.92
CA LEU A 279 -14.74 10.32 -18.44
C LEU A 279 -15.02 10.78 -17.01
N LYS A 280 -16.08 11.56 -16.83
CA LYS A 280 -16.57 11.98 -15.53
C LYS A 280 -16.99 10.78 -14.70
N VAL A 281 -16.97 10.93 -13.37
CA VAL A 281 -17.53 9.91 -12.48
C VAL A 281 -18.99 9.70 -12.83
N SER A 282 -19.32 8.53 -13.30
CA SER A 282 -20.66 8.16 -13.79
C SER A 282 -20.86 6.64 -13.69
N ALA A 283 -22.07 6.19 -13.94
CA ALA A 283 -22.38 4.76 -14.03
C ALA A 283 -21.58 4.02 -15.12
N GLU A 284 -20.97 4.73 -16.06
CA GLU A 284 -20.14 4.13 -17.10
C GLU A 284 -18.79 3.62 -16.56
N TRP A 285 -18.33 4.09 -15.40
CA TRP A 285 -17.09 3.62 -14.77
C TRP A 285 -17.08 2.11 -14.57
N LYS A 286 -18.25 1.49 -14.38
CA LYS A 286 -18.37 0.04 -14.28
C LYS A 286 -17.77 -0.73 -15.45
N ASN A 287 -17.62 -0.09 -16.62
CA ASN A 287 -17.08 -0.71 -17.83
C ASN A 287 -15.56 -0.71 -17.87
N TYR A 288 -14.91 -0.08 -16.88
CA TYR A 288 -13.47 0.12 -16.83
C TYR A 288 -12.87 -0.47 -15.58
N ILE A 289 -11.61 -0.85 -15.65
CA ILE A 289 -10.85 -1.33 -14.50
C ILE A 289 -10.53 -0.14 -13.59
N ILE A 290 -10.94 -0.26 -12.33
CA ILE A 290 -10.64 0.70 -11.27
C ILE A 290 -9.94 -0.06 -10.16
N PHE A 291 -8.64 0.17 -10.01
CA PHE A 291 -7.85 -0.48 -8.97
C PHE A 291 -8.15 0.10 -7.59
N HIS A 292 -8.08 -0.77 -6.59
CA HIS A 292 -8.34 -0.43 -5.20
C HIS A 292 -7.14 -0.68 -4.31
N ARG A 293 -6.44 -1.81 -4.50
CA ARG A 293 -5.29 -2.18 -3.69
C ARG A 293 -4.31 -3.04 -4.46
N PHE A 294 -3.06 -2.99 -3.98
CA PHE A 294 -2.01 -3.92 -4.36
C PHE A 294 -1.34 -4.47 -3.10
N TRP A 295 -0.97 -5.74 -3.17
CA TRP A 295 -0.13 -6.42 -2.21
C TRP A 295 1.03 -7.04 -2.97
N GLU A 296 2.22 -6.90 -2.42
CA GLU A 296 3.41 -7.40 -3.09
C GLU A 296 4.23 -8.26 -2.15
N THR A 297 4.60 -9.45 -2.62
CA THR A 297 5.50 -10.39 -1.96
C THR A 297 6.70 -10.62 -2.88
N LYS A 298 7.71 -11.38 -2.44
CA LYS A 298 8.82 -11.75 -3.32
C LYS A 298 8.35 -12.51 -4.57
N ASP A 299 7.29 -13.31 -4.44
CA ASP A 299 6.85 -14.21 -5.50
C ASP A 299 5.77 -13.60 -6.40
N CYS A 300 4.99 -12.64 -5.92
CA CYS A 300 3.87 -12.13 -6.71
C CYS A 300 3.51 -10.67 -6.43
N LEU A 301 2.80 -10.09 -7.42
CA LEU A 301 1.99 -8.89 -7.25
C LEU A 301 0.52 -9.29 -7.34
N LEU A 302 -0.23 -9.05 -6.27
CA LEU A 302 -1.69 -9.22 -6.21
C LEU A 302 -2.34 -7.84 -6.30
N GLY A 303 -3.34 -7.70 -7.14
CA GLY A 303 -4.13 -6.46 -7.22
C GLY A 303 -5.62 -6.75 -7.17
N SER A 304 -6.37 -5.85 -6.53
CA SER A 304 -7.84 -5.87 -6.52
C SER A 304 -8.40 -4.70 -7.32
N PHE A 305 -9.48 -4.93 -8.04
CA PHE A 305 -10.12 -3.92 -8.88
C PHE A 305 -11.61 -4.19 -9.09
N GLY A 306 -12.36 -3.13 -9.40
CA GLY A 306 -13.74 -3.21 -9.85
C GLY A 306 -13.82 -3.26 -11.36
N LEU A 307 -14.70 -4.12 -11.90
CA LEU A 307 -15.05 -4.17 -13.31
C LEU A 307 -16.45 -4.80 -13.45
N GLU A 308 -17.35 -4.20 -14.24
CA GLU A 308 -18.71 -4.70 -14.49
C GLU A 308 -19.54 -4.95 -13.21
N GLN A 309 -19.38 -4.08 -12.22
CA GLN A 309 -20.01 -4.21 -10.90
C GLN A 309 -19.63 -5.50 -10.14
N LYS A 310 -18.47 -6.04 -10.41
CA LYS A 310 -17.91 -7.22 -9.78
C LYS A 310 -16.58 -6.84 -9.12
N ALA A 311 -16.26 -7.54 -8.05
CA ALA A 311 -14.92 -7.50 -7.48
C ALA A 311 -14.02 -8.49 -8.23
N TRP A 312 -12.88 -8.02 -8.65
CA TRP A 312 -11.88 -8.80 -9.34
C TRP A 312 -10.55 -8.75 -8.61
N PHE A 313 -9.81 -9.85 -8.75
CA PHE A 313 -8.42 -9.94 -8.33
C PHE A 313 -7.57 -10.45 -9.49
N PHE A 314 -6.33 -10.02 -9.55
CA PHE A 314 -5.31 -10.66 -10.35
C PHE A 314 -4.09 -10.96 -9.49
N ARG A 315 -3.41 -12.07 -9.75
CA ARG A 315 -2.11 -12.42 -9.22
C ARG A 315 -1.15 -12.57 -10.39
N TYR A 316 -0.10 -11.79 -10.38
CA TYR A 316 1.01 -11.90 -11.31
C TYR A 316 2.17 -12.60 -10.59
N ASP A 317 2.56 -13.78 -11.06
CA ASP A 317 3.72 -14.50 -10.57
C ASP A 317 4.99 -13.90 -11.19
N LYS A 318 5.92 -13.43 -10.35
CA LYS A 318 7.10 -12.70 -10.81
C LYS A 318 8.09 -13.58 -11.56
N LYS A 319 8.13 -14.88 -11.24
CA LYS A 319 9.04 -15.86 -11.83
C LYS A 319 8.51 -16.46 -13.13
N SER A 320 7.32 -17.01 -13.10
CA SER A 320 6.69 -17.64 -14.28
C SER A 320 6.08 -16.62 -15.23
N LYS A 321 5.81 -15.39 -14.76
CA LYS A 321 5.08 -14.31 -15.45
C LYS A 321 3.61 -14.67 -15.73
N GLU A 322 3.09 -15.73 -15.11
CA GLU A 322 1.70 -16.16 -15.22
C GLU A 322 0.78 -15.14 -14.55
N ILE A 323 -0.38 -14.90 -15.18
CA ILE A 323 -1.44 -14.06 -14.63
C ILE A 323 -2.64 -14.94 -14.37
N LYS A 324 -3.07 -14.99 -13.12
CA LYS A 324 -4.35 -15.59 -12.72
C LYS A 324 -5.32 -14.51 -12.30
N THR A 325 -6.61 -14.72 -12.58
CA THR A 325 -7.65 -13.78 -12.18
C THR A 325 -8.80 -14.49 -11.50
N TRP A 326 -9.45 -13.81 -10.56
CA TRP A 326 -10.65 -14.28 -9.86
C TRP A 326 -11.71 -13.20 -9.91
N LYS A 327 -12.97 -13.61 -9.86
CA LYS A 327 -14.10 -12.71 -9.93
C LYS A 327 -15.15 -13.11 -8.92
N GLN A 328 -15.70 -12.15 -8.22
CA GLN A 328 -16.79 -12.36 -7.27
C GLN A 328 -17.93 -11.38 -7.51
N ASP A 329 -19.12 -11.83 -7.17
CA ASP A 329 -20.28 -10.97 -7.16
C ASP A 329 -20.18 -9.95 -6.03
N ALA A 330 -20.43 -8.69 -6.37
CA ALA A 330 -20.39 -7.60 -5.40
C ALA A 330 -21.69 -7.50 -4.55
N GLU A 331 -22.60 -8.45 -4.67
CA GLU A 331 -23.82 -8.50 -3.86
C GLU A 331 -23.47 -8.63 -2.38
N GLY A 332 -23.95 -7.67 -1.57
CA GLY A 332 -23.63 -7.60 -0.14
C GLY A 332 -22.44 -6.71 0.24
N LEU A 333 -21.68 -6.20 -0.72
CA LEU A 333 -20.62 -5.23 -0.46
C LEU A 333 -21.24 -3.86 -0.16
N LYS A 334 -21.54 -3.60 1.11
CA LYS A 334 -21.96 -2.25 1.55
C LYS A 334 -20.73 -1.39 1.77
N ALA A 335 -20.72 -0.22 1.12
CA ALA A 335 -19.71 0.80 1.40
C ALA A 335 -19.77 1.23 2.88
N SER A 336 -18.62 1.42 3.49
CA SER A 336 -18.54 1.96 4.87
C SER A 336 -18.90 3.46 4.95
N PHE A 337 -19.17 4.10 3.81
CA PHE A 337 -19.57 5.51 3.71
C PHE A 337 -20.90 5.63 2.96
N PRO A 338 -21.69 6.67 3.22
CA PRO A 338 -22.85 6.98 2.38
C PRO A 338 -22.37 7.44 1.00
N ILE A 339 -22.20 6.47 0.10
CA ILE A 339 -21.86 6.72 -1.30
C ILE A 339 -23.16 6.58 -2.09
N PRO A 340 -23.39 7.43 -3.10
CA PRO A 340 -24.49 7.21 -4.01
C PRO A 340 -24.46 5.77 -4.54
N PRO A 341 -25.60 5.06 -4.58
CA PRO A 341 -25.65 3.63 -4.99
C PRO A 341 -24.97 3.33 -6.32
N ALA A 342 -24.89 4.34 -7.21
CA ALA A 342 -24.18 4.22 -8.48
C ALA A 342 -22.65 4.01 -8.34
N TYR A 343 -22.07 4.20 -7.14
CA TYR A 343 -20.63 4.12 -6.89
C TYR A 343 -20.25 3.08 -5.85
N GLU A 344 -21.21 2.37 -5.25
CA GLU A 344 -20.94 1.33 -4.24
C GLU A 344 -19.99 0.25 -4.74
N TRP A 345 -20.03 -0.06 -6.02
CA TRP A 345 -19.13 -1.03 -6.66
C TRP A 345 -17.65 -0.58 -6.71
N ILE A 346 -17.38 0.73 -6.58
CA ILE A 346 -16.01 1.26 -6.59
C ILE A 346 -15.28 0.91 -5.28
N ILE A 347 -15.98 0.72 -4.19
CA ILE A 347 -15.40 0.65 -2.83
C ILE A 347 -15.42 -0.76 -2.25
N GLY A 348 -16.22 -1.64 -2.82
CA GLY A 348 -16.46 -2.98 -2.27
C GLY A 348 -15.40 -4.04 -2.50
N SER A 349 -14.21 -3.72 -2.90
CA SER A 349 -13.32 -4.58 -3.68
C SER A 349 -12.35 -5.47 -2.92
N ALA A 350 -12.44 -5.59 -1.63
CA ALA A 350 -11.60 -6.55 -0.91
C ALA A 350 -12.36 -7.84 -0.51
N ALA A 351 -13.64 -7.97 -0.88
CA ALA A 351 -14.35 -9.22 -0.72
C ALA A 351 -13.90 -10.20 -1.79
N GLY A 352 -13.53 -11.41 -1.38
CA GLY A 352 -13.19 -12.45 -2.32
C GLY A 352 -11.89 -13.19 -2.09
N ILE A 353 -11.10 -12.75 -1.14
CA ILE A 353 -9.99 -13.54 -0.64
C ILE A 353 -10.53 -14.38 0.52
N ILE A 354 -10.49 -15.69 0.39
CA ILE A 354 -10.88 -16.57 1.49
C ILE A 354 -9.80 -16.53 2.55
N ASN A 355 -10.16 -16.15 3.75
CA ASN A 355 -9.26 -16.20 4.88
C ASN A 355 -9.16 -17.64 5.42
N ASP A 356 -8.24 -18.38 4.86
CA ASP A 356 -7.86 -19.73 5.29
C ASP A 356 -6.74 -19.73 6.35
N ILE A 357 -6.35 -18.57 6.88
CA ILE A 357 -5.37 -18.46 7.96
C ILE A 357 -6.03 -18.77 9.29
N ASP A 358 -7.04 -18.00 9.67
CA ASP A 358 -7.75 -18.07 10.93
C ASP A 358 -9.28 -17.97 10.79
N GLY A 359 -9.77 -17.70 9.59
CA GLY A 359 -11.18 -17.54 9.30
C GLY A 359 -11.79 -16.22 9.79
N CYS A 360 -11.00 -15.21 10.14
CA CYS A 360 -11.48 -13.99 10.80
C CYS A 360 -12.50 -13.22 9.95
N SER A 361 -12.25 -13.06 8.67
CA SER A 361 -13.18 -12.37 7.76
C SER A 361 -12.72 -12.57 6.32
N ASP A 362 -13.67 -12.81 5.43
CA ASP A 362 -13.45 -12.75 3.99
C ASP A 362 -13.53 -11.32 3.44
N HIS A 363 -13.92 -10.36 4.32
CA HIS A 363 -14.09 -8.96 3.98
C HIS A 363 -12.92 -8.13 4.49
N LEU A 364 -11.82 -8.08 3.76
CA LEU A 364 -10.66 -7.23 4.07
C LEU A 364 -10.97 -5.73 3.89
N ARG A 365 -12.19 -5.30 4.25
CA ARG A 365 -12.75 -3.98 3.94
C ARG A 365 -12.06 -2.81 4.64
N LYS A 366 -11.43 -3.05 5.77
CA LYS A 366 -10.79 -2.00 6.58
C LYS A 366 -9.31 -2.28 6.78
N MET A 367 -8.65 -2.78 5.74
CA MET A 367 -7.20 -2.86 5.77
C MET A 367 -6.63 -1.48 5.56
N ASP A 368 -6.48 -0.74 6.63
CA ASP A 368 -5.60 0.41 6.59
C ASP A 368 -4.17 -0.09 6.45
N TYR A 369 -3.44 0.59 5.59
CA TYR A 369 -2.04 0.33 5.36
C TYR A 369 -1.29 0.57 6.68
N ILE A 370 -0.85 -0.51 7.31
CA ILE A 370 -0.32 -0.42 8.66
C ILE A 370 1.20 -0.39 8.66
N SER A 371 1.82 -1.11 7.74
CA SER A 371 3.26 -1.07 7.48
C SER A 371 3.57 -1.78 6.16
N GLU A 372 4.85 -1.86 5.80
CA GLU A 372 5.28 -2.43 4.52
C GLU A 372 4.89 -3.89 4.34
N ASN A 373 4.98 -4.70 5.41
CA ASN A 373 4.80 -6.14 5.37
C ASN A 373 3.58 -6.63 6.14
N GLN A 374 2.71 -5.73 6.59
CA GLN A 374 1.60 -6.09 7.46
C GLN A 374 0.35 -5.29 7.11
N PHE A 375 -0.78 -5.91 7.36
CA PHE A 375 -2.05 -5.21 7.42
C PHE A 375 -2.84 -5.72 8.64
N ALA A 376 -3.83 -4.94 9.09
CA ALA A 376 -4.67 -5.39 10.19
C ALA A 376 -6.15 -5.28 9.88
N ILE A 377 -6.90 -6.17 10.49
CA ILE A 377 -8.35 -6.07 10.63
C ILE A 377 -8.61 -5.58 12.05
N CYS A 378 -9.46 -4.55 12.15
CA CYS A 378 -9.87 -4.01 13.43
C CYS A 378 -11.19 -4.63 13.85
N ILE A 379 -11.23 -5.29 15.01
CA ILE A 379 -12.41 -5.88 15.60
C ILE A 379 -12.90 -4.95 16.70
N THR A 380 -14.03 -4.33 16.46
CA THR A 380 -14.67 -3.35 17.34
C THR A 380 -15.97 -3.92 17.90
N GLN A 381 -16.56 -3.23 18.85
CA GLN A 381 -17.89 -3.56 19.39
C GLN A 381 -18.95 -3.68 18.28
N ASP A 382 -18.87 -2.82 17.25
CA ASP A 382 -19.86 -2.78 16.17
C ASP A 382 -19.81 -3.97 15.22
N ASN A 383 -18.65 -4.67 15.12
CA ASN A 383 -18.46 -5.78 14.17
C ASN A 383 -18.08 -7.11 14.83
N MET A 384 -17.89 -7.16 16.15
CA MET A 384 -17.40 -8.35 16.83
C MET A 384 -18.34 -9.54 16.71
N ASP A 385 -19.66 -9.34 16.79
CA ASP A 385 -20.65 -10.41 16.69
C ASP A 385 -20.67 -11.05 15.30
N GLU A 386 -20.55 -10.20 14.24
CA GLU A 386 -20.44 -10.67 12.87
C GLU A 386 -19.14 -11.46 12.68
N ILE A 387 -18.02 -10.93 13.13
CA ILE A 387 -16.70 -11.58 13.02
C ILE A 387 -16.70 -12.87 13.84
N ARG A 388 -17.21 -12.86 15.06
CA ARG A 388 -17.33 -14.06 15.90
C ARG A 388 -18.08 -15.18 15.18
N LYS A 389 -19.22 -14.85 14.56
CA LYS A 389 -19.99 -15.82 13.77
C LYS A 389 -19.16 -16.38 12.61
N ILE A 390 -18.57 -15.52 11.80
CA ILE A 390 -17.75 -15.94 10.65
C ILE A 390 -16.62 -16.86 11.11
N VAL A 391 -15.87 -16.46 12.13
CA VAL A 391 -14.75 -17.26 12.68
C VAL A 391 -15.23 -18.60 13.21
N SER A 392 -16.37 -18.64 13.90
CA SER A 392 -16.92 -19.90 14.46
C SER A 392 -17.37 -20.89 13.38
N GLU A 393 -17.89 -20.37 12.26
CA GLU A 393 -18.34 -21.16 11.11
C GLU A 393 -17.17 -21.61 10.20
N SER A 394 -16.01 -20.95 10.28
CA SER A 394 -14.82 -21.28 9.48
C SER A 394 -14.13 -22.55 10.00
N THR A 395 -14.25 -23.65 9.26
CA THR A 395 -13.72 -24.95 9.69
C THR A 395 -12.42 -25.36 9.00
N ASN A 396 -12.12 -24.77 7.86
CA ASN A 396 -10.93 -25.12 7.06
C ASN A 396 -9.90 -23.99 7.11
N VAL A 397 -9.19 -23.91 8.25
CA VAL A 397 -8.15 -22.91 8.49
C VAL A 397 -6.80 -23.58 8.72
N LYS A 398 -5.72 -22.90 8.33
CA LYS A 398 -4.35 -23.39 8.49
C LYS A 398 -3.85 -23.35 9.93
N PHE A 399 -4.32 -22.38 10.71
CA PHE A 399 -3.92 -22.19 12.11
C PHE A 399 -5.13 -22.26 13.04
N PRO A 400 -5.63 -23.49 13.35
CA PRO A 400 -6.78 -23.66 14.24
C PRO A 400 -6.57 -23.07 15.64
N GLU A 401 -5.33 -23.06 16.13
CA GLU A 401 -4.95 -22.46 17.40
C GLU A 401 -5.09 -20.92 17.39
N LYS A 402 -4.76 -20.28 16.27
CA LYS A 402 -4.96 -18.84 16.09
C LYS A 402 -6.46 -18.50 16.04
N ARG A 403 -7.24 -19.31 15.32
CA ARG A 403 -8.70 -19.19 15.31
C ARG A 403 -9.29 -19.27 16.71
N GLN A 404 -8.87 -20.25 17.50
CA GLN A 404 -9.34 -20.42 18.87
C GLN A 404 -8.94 -19.24 19.75
N GLN A 405 -7.68 -18.78 19.66
CA GLN A 405 -7.20 -17.58 20.34
C GLN A 405 -8.04 -16.34 20.02
N LEU A 406 -8.41 -16.16 18.75
CA LEU A 406 -9.25 -15.05 18.31
C LEU A 406 -10.64 -15.10 18.95
N LEU A 407 -11.27 -16.29 18.96
CA LEU A 407 -12.58 -16.48 19.59
C LEU A 407 -12.54 -16.16 21.09
N GLU A 408 -11.51 -16.62 21.81
CA GLU A 408 -11.32 -16.32 23.23
C GLU A 408 -11.14 -14.82 23.49
N LEU A 409 -10.40 -14.12 22.62
CA LEU A 409 -10.23 -12.67 22.74
C LEU A 409 -11.54 -11.93 22.49
N ILE A 410 -12.31 -12.32 21.45
CA ILE A 410 -13.61 -11.73 21.16
C ILE A 410 -14.59 -11.98 22.33
N ASP A 411 -14.62 -13.20 22.87
CA ASP A 411 -15.49 -13.54 24.02
C ASP A 411 -15.10 -12.78 25.31
N SER A 412 -13.87 -12.28 25.39
CA SER A 412 -13.36 -11.46 26.49
C SER A 412 -13.66 -9.96 26.35
N MET A 413 -14.28 -9.52 25.23
CA MET A 413 -14.57 -8.09 25.00
C MET A 413 -15.78 -7.64 25.82
N GLY A 414 -15.59 -6.59 26.60
CA GLY A 414 -16.66 -5.86 27.29
C GLY A 414 -17.15 -4.67 26.44
N PRO A 415 -18.29 -4.04 26.83
CA PRO A 415 -18.90 -2.96 26.06
C PRO A 415 -18.03 -1.69 25.93
N ASP A 416 -17.10 -1.49 26.87
CA ASP A 416 -16.23 -0.31 26.90
C ASP A 416 -14.78 -0.64 26.52
N ASP A 417 -14.54 -1.84 25.99
CA ASP A 417 -13.19 -2.24 25.59
C ASP A 417 -12.74 -1.56 24.28
N ASN A 418 -11.45 -1.31 24.21
CA ASN A 418 -10.81 -0.91 22.97
C ASN A 418 -10.74 -2.08 21.97
N PRO A 419 -10.57 -1.81 20.68
CA PRO A 419 -10.56 -2.84 19.64
C PRO A 419 -9.48 -3.92 19.84
N ILE A 420 -9.73 -5.08 19.23
CA ILE A 420 -8.70 -6.09 18.95
C ILE A 420 -8.19 -5.85 17.53
N LEU A 421 -6.88 -5.91 17.36
CA LEU A 421 -6.24 -5.93 16.06
C LEU A 421 -5.84 -7.35 15.70
N ALA A 422 -6.32 -7.85 14.57
CA ALA A 422 -5.78 -9.01 13.91
C ALA A 422 -4.77 -8.52 12.86
N ILE A 423 -3.48 -8.71 13.12
CA ILE A 423 -2.37 -8.20 12.31
C ILE A 423 -1.81 -9.35 11.49
N TYR A 424 -1.94 -9.25 10.18
CA TYR A 424 -1.51 -10.27 9.22
C TYR A 424 -0.17 -9.89 8.63
N LYS A 425 0.78 -10.81 8.65
CA LYS A 425 2.12 -10.64 8.09
C LYS A 425 2.15 -11.18 6.66
N LEU A 426 2.57 -10.34 5.72
CA LEU A 426 2.78 -10.76 4.32
C LEU A 426 4.03 -11.65 4.22
N LYS A 427 4.03 -12.53 3.24
CA LYS A 427 5.20 -13.33 2.87
C LYS A 427 6.32 -12.46 2.32
N ASP A 428 7.52 -12.72 2.80
CA ASP A 428 8.74 -12.07 2.30
C ASP A 428 9.18 -12.64 0.95
#